data_0663e4fe3def8909df209041f8338391
#
_entry.id   0663e4fe3def8909df209041f8338391
#
_cell.length_a   1.000
_cell.length_b   1.000
_cell.length_c   1.000
_cell.angle_alpha   90.00
_cell.angle_beta   90.00
_cell.angle_gamma   90.00
#
_symmetry.space_group_name_H-M   'P 1'
#
loop_
_entity.id
_entity.type
_entity.pdbx_description
1 polymer ?
#
loop_
_entity_poly.entity_id
_entity_poly.type
_entity_poly.pdbx_seq_one_letter_code
_entity_poly.pdbx_strand_id
1 'polypeptide(L)'
;MVHMSDHSHKENTPSNFIRAIIEKNLSQNLYVNKKWGGSPGDAKHHDKGNVDIAKIRTRFPPEPNGYLHIGHAKSIFLNFELAKDFNGLCHLRFDDTNPEKETEEYVKSIKDNVSWLGFDWSGHEYHASNYFDFMFEAAKSLISSGHAYVDQQSADQIKENRGTLTSPGKNSPWRDHDKDYHLNLFNEMREGKHKDGSMVVRAKIDMASPNINLRDPAIYRIKNTQHHSTGNKWCIYPMYTFAHPIEDALERITHSICTLEFEDQRPFYDWVLERLKENSLLDDPLPKQYEFARLNLTYVVLSKRRLIELVEGNFVDGWDDPRMPTIVGAKRRGYTPDGFRLFTERIGVSKADSWIDYSTLEDSMREVLNISCDRRVAVLDPIKL
;
A
#
# COMPACT_ATOMS: atom_id res chain seq x y z
N MET A 1 42.96 -16.21 32.32
CA MET A 1 41.63 -16.61 31.85
C MET A 1 40.63 -15.58 32.37
N VAL A 2 40.27 -14.61 31.57
CA VAL A 2 39.27 -13.61 31.92
C VAL A 2 38.01 -13.99 31.19
N HIS A 3 36.97 -14.34 31.92
CA HIS A 3 35.61 -14.55 31.38
C HIS A 3 35.08 -13.24 30.85
N MET A 4 34.98 -13.10 29.54
CA MET A 4 34.13 -12.07 28.90
C MET A 4 32.66 -12.55 29.02
N SER A 5 31.91 -11.88 29.86
CA SER A 5 30.47 -12.02 29.93
C SER A 5 29.85 -11.35 28.71
N ASP A 6 29.26 -12.18 27.88
CA ASP A 6 28.43 -11.77 26.74
C ASP A 6 27.13 -11.13 27.27
N HIS A 7 27.15 -9.80 27.44
CA HIS A 7 25.94 -9.04 27.70
C HIS A 7 25.31 -8.72 26.35
N SER A 8 24.44 -9.61 25.87
CA SER A 8 23.51 -9.28 24.80
C SER A 8 22.63 -8.10 25.26
N HIS A 9 22.96 -6.91 24.77
CA HIS A 9 22.05 -5.78 24.83
C HIS A 9 20.79 -6.16 24.05
N LYS A 10 19.75 -6.62 24.74
CA LYS A 10 18.38 -6.46 24.25
C LYS A 10 18.14 -4.95 24.28
N GLU A 11 18.43 -4.28 23.16
CA GLU A 11 17.93 -2.93 22.94
C GLU A 11 16.43 -2.96 23.19
N ASN A 12 15.99 -2.04 24.04
CA ASN A 12 14.59 -1.88 24.42
C ASN A 12 13.84 -1.30 23.21
N THR A 13 13.55 -2.14 22.19
CA THR A 13 12.83 -1.74 21.00
C THR A 13 11.43 -1.30 21.44
N PRO A 14 11.00 -0.06 21.12
CA PRO A 14 9.70 0.44 21.56
C PRO A 14 8.58 -0.52 21.14
N SER A 15 7.81 -1.01 22.11
CA SER A 15 6.68 -1.88 21.83
C SER A 15 5.55 -1.06 21.22
N ASN A 16 4.95 -1.58 20.14
CA ASN A 16 3.73 -1.04 19.56
C ASN A 16 2.71 -2.16 19.35
N PHE A 17 1.44 -1.80 19.15
CA PHE A 17 0.37 -2.80 19.05
C PHE A 17 0.53 -3.76 17.88
N ILE A 18 1.12 -3.34 16.75
CA ILE A 18 1.37 -4.22 15.58
C ILE A 18 2.44 -5.23 15.94
N ARG A 19 3.53 -4.83 16.60
CA ARG A 19 4.55 -5.73 17.13
C ARG A 19 3.94 -6.78 18.06
N ALA A 20 3.10 -6.37 19.00
CA ALA A 20 2.42 -7.29 19.90
C ALA A 20 1.51 -8.30 19.15
N ILE A 21 0.86 -7.87 18.06
CA ILE A 21 0.08 -8.77 17.20
C ILE A 21 0.99 -9.79 16.51
N ILE A 22 2.12 -9.36 15.94
CA ILE A 22 3.09 -10.26 15.28
C ILE A 22 3.62 -11.28 16.29
N GLU A 23 4.04 -10.87 17.47
CA GLU A 23 4.52 -11.74 18.56
C GLU A 23 3.47 -12.78 18.94
N LYS A 24 2.21 -12.35 19.10
CA LYS A 24 1.09 -13.25 19.36
C LYS A 24 0.90 -14.27 18.24
N ASN A 25 0.90 -13.82 16.98
CA ASN A 25 0.70 -14.70 15.83
C ASN A 25 1.83 -15.74 15.71
N LEU A 26 3.07 -15.32 15.98
CA LEU A 26 4.22 -16.25 16.01
C LEU A 26 4.13 -17.24 17.16
N SER A 27 3.73 -16.82 18.36
CA SER A 27 3.53 -17.71 19.52
C SER A 27 2.42 -18.74 19.29
N GLN A 28 1.44 -18.42 18.44
CA GLN A 28 0.37 -19.31 18.01
C GLN A 28 0.75 -20.21 16.83
N ASN A 29 1.99 -20.13 16.33
CA ASN A 29 2.48 -20.88 15.18
C ASN A 29 1.67 -20.70 13.89
N LEU A 30 1.03 -19.53 13.67
CA LEU A 30 0.13 -19.32 12.53
C LEU A 30 0.83 -19.48 11.17
N TYR A 31 2.13 -19.22 11.10
CA TYR A 31 2.90 -19.23 9.84
C TYR A 31 3.91 -20.37 9.74
N VAL A 32 3.85 -21.37 10.65
CA VAL A 32 4.87 -22.44 10.71
C VAL A 32 4.95 -23.26 9.44
N ASN A 33 3.79 -23.52 8.81
CA ASN A 33 3.66 -24.32 7.60
C ASN A 33 3.44 -23.46 6.33
N LYS A 34 3.55 -22.13 6.43
CA LYS A 34 3.42 -21.25 5.28
C LYS A 34 4.47 -21.58 4.24
N LYS A 35 4.05 -21.84 3.00
CA LYS A 35 4.94 -22.17 1.88
C LYS A 35 5.17 -20.93 1.00
N TRP A 36 6.34 -20.91 0.34
CA TRP A 36 6.70 -19.91 -0.66
C TRP A 36 7.21 -20.60 -1.93
N GLY A 37 6.57 -20.31 -3.06
CA GLY A 37 6.90 -20.88 -4.37
C GLY A 37 8.13 -20.28 -5.06
N GLY A 38 8.89 -19.39 -4.38
CA GLY A 38 10.04 -18.67 -4.95
C GLY A 38 9.67 -17.35 -5.64
N SER A 39 8.41 -17.18 -5.99
CA SER A 39 7.82 -15.96 -6.60
C SER A 39 6.37 -15.82 -6.17
N PRO A 40 5.72 -14.64 -6.39
CA PRO A 40 4.28 -14.49 -6.23
C PRO A 40 3.48 -15.46 -7.10
N GLY A 41 2.35 -15.93 -6.58
CA GLY A 41 1.49 -16.86 -7.30
C GLY A 41 0.29 -17.34 -6.50
N ASP A 42 -0.53 -18.18 -7.11
CA ASP A 42 -1.73 -18.75 -6.51
C ASP A 42 -1.43 -19.88 -5.49
N ALA A 43 -2.48 -20.45 -4.91
CA ALA A 43 -2.37 -21.58 -3.98
C ALA A 43 -1.57 -22.74 -4.56
N LYS A 44 -1.82 -23.11 -5.83
CA LYS A 44 -1.14 -24.23 -6.49
C LYS A 44 0.34 -23.95 -6.73
N HIS A 45 0.70 -22.71 -7.00
CA HIS A 45 2.10 -22.28 -7.13
C HIS A 45 2.84 -22.43 -5.80
N HIS A 46 2.28 -21.90 -4.73
CA HIS A 46 2.91 -21.95 -3.42
C HIS A 46 2.95 -23.35 -2.82
N ASP A 47 1.97 -24.21 -3.12
CA ASP A 47 1.96 -25.59 -2.62
C ASP A 47 3.17 -26.42 -3.11
N LYS A 48 3.73 -26.09 -4.26
CA LYS A 48 4.96 -26.69 -4.81
C LYS A 48 6.24 -26.17 -4.15
N GLY A 49 6.15 -25.08 -3.40
CA GLY A 49 7.29 -24.44 -2.75
C GLY A 49 7.68 -25.11 -1.43
N ASN A 50 8.81 -24.65 -0.89
CA ASN A 50 9.25 -25.04 0.44
C ASN A 50 8.54 -24.22 1.54
N VAL A 51 8.65 -24.69 2.78
CA VAL A 51 8.25 -23.91 3.95
C VAL A 51 9.00 -22.58 3.93
N ASP A 52 8.23 -21.48 4.01
CA ASP A 52 8.78 -20.13 3.94
C ASP A 52 9.67 -19.84 5.16
N ILE A 53 10.92 -19.49 4.89
CA ILE A 53 11.88 -19.07 5.92
C ILE A 53 11.44 -17.76 6.55
N ALA A 54 10.95 -16.82 5.74
CA ALA A 54 10.41 -15.55 6.19
C ALA A 54 8.98 -15.74 6.73
N LYS A 55 8.88 -16.02 8.05
CA LYS A 55 7.55 -16.19 8.68
C LYS A 55 6.70 -14.93 8.58
N ILE A 56 7.33 -13.77 8.69
CA ILE A 56 6.69 -12.47 8.58
C ILE A 56 7.04 -11.84 7.22
N ARG A 57 6.01 -11.44 6.49
CA ARG A 57 6.14 -10.64 5.26
C ARG A 57 5.24 -9.42 5.38
N THR A 58 5.84 -8.26 5.18
CA THR A 58 5.16 -6.97 5.06
C THR A 58 5.40 -6.40 3.66
N ARG A 59 4.83 -5.26 3.34
CA ARG A 59 5.11 -4.57 2.09
C ARG A 59 4.96 -3.06 2.26
N PHE A 60 5.72 -2.32 1.49
CA PHE A 60 5.51 -0.91 1.22
C PHE A 60 4.96 -0.78 -0.21
N PRO A 61 3.66 -0.42 -0.41
CA PRO A 61 3.00 -0.44 -1.70
C PRO A 61 2.71 0.98 -2.22
N PRO A 62 3.72 1.78 -2.60
CA PRO A 62 3.46 3.11 -3.12
C PRO A 62 2.81 3.08 -4.52
N GLU A 63 1.84 3.96 -4.75
CA GLU A 63 1.37 4.28 -6.09
C GLU A 63 2.44 5.14 -6.81
N PRO A 64 2.95 4.72 -8.01
CA PRO A 64 4.03 5.44 -8.68
C PRO A 64 3.52 6.65 -9.47
N ASN A 65 2.82 7.54 -8.80
CA ASN A 65 2.13 8.70 -9.34
C ASN A 65 2.64 10.04 -8.77
N GLY A 66 3.82 10.05 -8.12
CA GLY A 66 4.50 11.24 -7.58
C GLY A 66 5.64 10.92 -6.65
N TYR A 67 6.32 11.96 -6.23
CA TYR A 67 7.41 11.89 -5.26
C TYR A 67 6.89 11.58 -3.85
N LEU A 68 7.67 10.79 -3.09
CA LEU A 68 7.36 10.50 -1.69
C LEU A 68 7.55 11.76 -0.83
N HIS A 69 6.57 12.03 0.02
CA HIS A 69 6.70 13.07 1.04
C HIS A 69 7.15 12.47 2.40
N ILE A 70 7.56 13.33 3.32
CA ILE A 70 8.07 12.91 4.64
C ILE A 70 7.09 12.03 5.44
N GLY A 71 5.78 12.13 5.18
CA GLY A 71 4.78 11.25 5.78
C GLY A 71 4.95 9.77 5.41
N HIS A 72 5.48 9.48 4.22
CA HIS A 72 5.76 8.11 3.80
C HIS A 72 6.93 7.49 4.58
N ALA A 73 7.85 8.29 5.12
CA ALA A 73 8.96 7.77 5.92
C ALA A 73 8.43 6.91 7.10
N LYS A 74 7.38 7.37 7.80
CA LYS A 74 6.76 6.60 8.89
C LYS A 74 6.31 5.20 8.43
N SER A 75 5.66 5.11 7.28
CA SER A 75 5.19 3.83 6.71
C SER A 75 6.36 2.95 6.26
N ILE A 76 7.39 3.54 5.65
CA ILE A 76 8.59 2.82 5.21
C ILE A 76 9.30 2.21 6.43
N PHE A 77 9.65 3.02 7.42
CA PHE A 77 10.29 2.53 8.64
C PHE A 77 9.47 1.43 9.31
N LEU A 78 8.16 1.65 9.49
CA LEU A 78 7.29 0.67 10.15
C LEU A 78 7.30 -0.68 9.44
N ASN A 79 7.12 -0.71 8.12
CA ASN A 79 7.03 -1.96 7.36
C ASN A 79 8.38 -2.69 7.29
N PHE A 80 9.47 -1.97 6.99
CA PHE A 80 10.78 -2.58 6.84
C PHE A 80 11.40 -3.00 8.18
N GLU A 81 11.26 -2.18 9.22
CA GLU A 81 11.83 -2.51 10.54
C GLU A 81 11.08 -3.66 11.21
N LEU A 82 9.74 -3.69 11.15
CA LEU A 82 8.99 -4.84 11.66
C LEU A 82 9.41 -6.13 10.94
N ALA A 83 9.53 -6.12 9.62
CA ALA A 83 10.01 -7.29 8.90
C ALA A 83 11.40 -7.73 9.39
N LYS A 84 12.34 -6.78 9.46
CA LYS A 84 13.72 -7.02 9.92
C LYS A 84 13.77 -7.59 11.35
N ASP A 85 13.02 -6.99 12.26
CA ASP A 85 13.04 -7.37 13.69
C ASP A 85 12.54 -8.81 13.94
N PHE A 86 11.67 -9.30 13.06
CA PHE A 86 11.15 -10.66 13.10
C PHE A 86 11.82 -11.61 12.09
N ASN A 87 13.03 -11.27 11.58
CA ASN A 87 13.74 -12.04 10.55
C ASN A 87 12.85 -12.38 9.34
N GLY A 88 12.01 -11.45 8.95
CA GLY A 88 11.10 -11.52 7.83
C GLY A 88 11.60 -10.74 6.63
N LEU A 89 10.68 -10.46 5.70
CA LEU A 89 10.94 -9.70 4.48
C LEU A 89 9.90 -8.60 4.30
N CYS A 90 10.34 -7.44 3.78
CA CYS A 90 9.44 -6.40 3.34
C CYS A 90 9.53 -6.27 1.81
N HIS A 91 8.40 -6.39 1.13
CA HIS A 91 8.33 -6.23 -0.32
C HIS A 91 8.18 -4.75 -0.69
N LEU A 92 8.80 -4.34 -1.79
CA LEU A 92 8.47 -3.10 -2.47
C LEU A 92 7.52 -3.43 -3.62
N ARG A 93 6.26 -2.98 -3.53
CA ARG A 93 5.26 -3.23 -4.56
C ARG A 93 4.71 -1.92 -5.07
N PHE A 94 4.83 -1.70 -6.36
CA PHE A 94 4.21 -0.54 -7.01
C PHE A 94 2.75 -0.85 -7.32
N ASP A 95 1.83 -0.07 -6.73
CA ASP A 95 0.42 -0.14 -7.05
C ASP A 95 0.16 0.68 -8.33
N ASP A 96 0.38 0.03 -9.47
CA ASP A 96 0.20 0.57 -10.80
C ASP A 96 -1.14 0.14 -11.43
N THR A 97 -2.22 0.16 -10.65
CA THR A 97 -3.58 -0.16 -11.12
C THR A 97 -4.24 0.97 -11.92
N ASN A 98 -3.67 2.17 -11.92
CA ASN A 98 -4.24 3.33 -12.60
C ASN A 98 -3.37 3.79 -13.78
N PRO A 99 -3.76 3.48 -15.05
CA PRO A 99 -2.91 3.71 -16.22
C PRO A 99 -2.63 5.18 -16.54
N GLU A 100 -3.34 6.14 -15.93
CA GLU A 100 -3.26 7.56 -16.35
C GLU A 100 -2.19 8.38 -15.64
N LYS A 101 -1.61 7.92 -14.55
CA LYS A 101 -0.84 8.78 -13.64
C LYS A 101 0.56 8.29 -13.31
N GLU A 102 0.95 7.16 -13.85
CA GLU A 102 2.14 6.42 -13.41
C GLU A 102 3.28 6.60 -14.40
N THR A 103 4.50 6.84 -13.88
CA THR A 103 5.69 7.05 -14.71
C THR A 103 6.91 6.32 -14.12
N GLU A 104 7.84 5.94 -15.01
CA GLU A 104 9.13 5.34 -14.62
C GLU A 104 9.98 6.28 -13.75
N GLU A 105 9.85 7.60 -13.93
CA GLU A 105 10.52 8.59 -13.10
C GLU A 105 10.15 8.43 -11.64
N TYR A 106 8.84 8.28 -11.35
CA TYR A 106 8.37 8.11 -9.98
C TYR A 106 8.79 6.76 -9.39
N VAL A 107 8.75 5.69 -10.18
CA VAL A 107 9.28 4.36 -9.76
C VAL A 107 10.73 4.49 -9.33
N LYS A 108 11.58 5.11 -10.16
CA LYS A 108 12.99 5.32 -9.83
C LYS A 108 13.16 6.17 -8.57
N SER A 109 12.46 7.30 -8.46
CA SER A 109 12.54 8.18 -7.29
C SER A 109 12.13 7.46 -6.01
N ILE A 110 11.10 6.63 -6.04
CA ILE A 110 10.65 5.84 -4.89
C ILE A 110 11.74 4.86 -4.46
N LYS A 111 12.33 4.12 -5.39
CA LYS A 111 13.43 3.18 -5.11
C LYS A 111 14.62 3.89 -4.51
N ASP A 112 15.04 5.01 -5.09
CA ASP A 112 16.15 5.82 -4.59
C ASP A 112 15.88 6.34 -3.16
N ASN A 113 14.64 6.72 -2.86
CA ASN A 113 14.25 7.19 -1.54
C ASN A 113 14.24 6.07 -0.49
N VAL A 114 13.69 4.88 -0.81
CA VAL A 114 13.69 3.73 0.11
C VAL A 114 15.13 3.29 0.38
N SER A 115 15.97 3.19 -0.64
CA SER A 115 17.39 2.85 -0.50
C SER A 115 18.14 3.91 0.30
N TRP A 116 17.89 5.20 0.08
CA TRP A 116 18.51 6.26 0.85
C TRP A 116 18.11 6.22 2.33
N LEU A 117 16.87 5.84 2.66
CA LEU A 117 16.45 5.64 4.04
C LEU A 117 17.10 4.41 4.71
N GLY A 118 17.93 3.65 3.98
CA GLY A 118 18.72 2.53 4.50
C GLY A 118 18.03 1.17 4.39
N PHE A 119 17.03 1.04 3.52
CA PHE A 119 16.28 -0.19 3.33
C PHE A 119 16.54 -0.83 1.97
N ASP A 120 16.46 -2.16 1.96
CA ASP A 120 16.53 -3.03 0.79
C ASP A 120 15.36 -4.03 0.84
N TRP A 121 14.76 -4.28 -0.31
CA TRP A 121 13.65 -5.23 -0.46
C TRP A 121 14.11 -6.63 -0.93
N SER A 122 15.41 -6.91 -0.91
CA SER A 122 16.00 -8.23 -1.14
C SER A 122 15.50 -8.92 -2.44
N GLY A 123 15.34 -8.15 -3.51
CA GLY A 123 14.86 -8.63 -4.80
C GLY A 123 13.33 -8.82 -4.89
N HIS A 124 12.59 -8.53 -3.82
CA HIS A 124 11.13 -8.58 -3.80
C HIS A 124 10.53 -7.25 -4.28
N GLU A 125 10.71 -6.96 -5.55
CA GLU A 125 10.11 -5.82 -6.25
C GLU A 125 9.02 -6.32 -7.18
N TYR A 126 7.81 -5.80 -7.00
CA TYR A 126 6.64 -6.23 -7.74
C TYR A 126 5.80 -5.04 -8.21
N HIS A 127 4.94 -5.30 -9.19
CA HIS A 127 3.96 -4.35 -9.70
C HIS A 127 2.58 -4.99 -9.69
N ALA A 128 1.54 -4.23 -9.35
CA ALA A 128 0.15 -4.69 -9.43
C ALA A 128 -0.19 -5.22 -10.83
N SER A 129 0.35 -4.58 -11.86
CA SER A 129 0.19 -4.99 -13.27
C SER A 129 0.76 -6.37 -13.60
N ASN A 130 1.67 -6.92 -12.79
CA ASN A 130 2.17 -8.29 -12.96
C ASN A 130 1.07 -9.33 -12.68
N TYR A 131 0.02 -8.94 -11.95
CA TYR A 131 -1.07 -9.82 -11.50
C TYR A 131 -2.37 -9.60 -12.24
N PHE A 132 -2.43 -8.74 -13.25
CA PHE A 132 -3.67 -8.43 -13.98
C PHE A 132 -4.33 -9.67 -14.63
N ASP A 133 -3.53 -10.60 -15.17
CA ASP A 133 -4.04 -11.86 -15.70
C ASP A 133 -4.72 -12.69 -14.60
N PHE A 134 -4.10 -12.81 -13.41
CA PHE A 134 -4.69 -13.51 -12.27
C PHE A 134 -5.95 -12.79 -11.76
N MET A 135 -5.91 -11.46 -11.63
CA MET A 135 -7.05 -10.67 -11.17
C MET A 135 -8.25 -10.78 -12.11
N PHE A 136 -8.00 -10.88 -13.41
CA PHE A 136 -9.05 -11.12 -14.41
C PHE A 136 -9.73 -12.48 -14.20
N GLU A 137 -8.94 -13.55 -14.04
CA GLU A 137 -9.48 -14.89 -13.76
C GLU A 137 -10.15 -14.96 -12.37
N ALA A 138 -9.63 -14.24 -11.37
CA ALA A 138 -10.27 -14.12 -10.07
C ALA A 138 -11.65 -13.45 -10.17
N ALA A 139 -11.79 -12.37 -10.93
CA ALA A 139 -13.07 -11.72 -11.16
C ALA A 139 -14.06 -12.65 -11.91
N LYS A 140 -13.60 -13.39 -12.93
CA LYS A 140 -14.41 -14.41 -13.60
C LYS A 140 -14.88 -15.49 -12.64
N SER A 141 -14.01 -15.94 -11.75
CA SER A 141 -14.34 -16.92 -10.72
C SER A 141 -15.43 -16.40 -9.78
N LEU A 142 -15.36 -15.12 -9.36
CA LEU A 142 -16.40 -14.49 -8.54
C LEU A 142 -17.73 -14.38 -9.30
N ILE A 143 -17.73 -14.06 -10.58
CA ILE A 143 -18.95 -14.04 -11.40
C ILE A 143 -19.53 -15.46 -11.50
N SER A 144 -18.72 -16.47 -11.81
CA SER A 144 -19.14 -17.84 -11.95
C SER A 144 -19.72 -18.43 -10.66
N SER A 145 -19.17 -18.04 -9.51
CA SER A 145 -19.68 -18.44 -8.20
C SER A 145 -20.89 -17.60 -7.72
N GLY A 146 -21.27 -16.56 -8.47
CA GLY A 146 -22.41 -15.68 -8.14
C GLY A 146 -22.08 -14.59 -7.12
N HIS A 147 -20.81 -14.31 -6.91
CA HIS A 147 -20.31 -13.29 -5.98
C HIS A 147 -19.93 -11.95 -6.67
N ALA A 148 -20.10 -11.88 -7.99
CA ALA A 148 -19.92 -10.62 -8.73
C ALA A 148 -20.86 -10.56 -9.93
N TYR A 149 -21.08 -9.37 -10.46
CA TYR A 149 -21.93 -9.13 -11.61
C TYR A 149 -21.48 -7.87 -12.37
N VAL A 150 -21.82 -7.80 -13.66
CA VAL A 150 -21.62 -6.60 -14.48
C VAL A 150 -22.82 -5.69 -14.32
N ASP A 151 -22.56 -4.45 -13.92
CA ASP A 151 -23.56 -3.40 -13.73
C ASP A 151 -23.44 -2.37 -14.85
N GLN A 152 -24.52 -2.11 -15.56
CA GLN A 152 -24.57 -1.15 -16.66
C GLN A 152 -25.18 0.21 -16.24
N GLN A 153 -25.31 0.45 -14.95
CA GLN A 153 -25.69 1.75 -14.43
C GLN A 153 -24.54 2.75 -14.62
N SER A 154 -24.90 4.01 -14.87
CA SER A 154 -23.93 5.11 -14.86
C SER A 154 -23.35 5.32 -13.45
N ALA A 155 -22.21 6.01 -13.38
CA ALA A 155 -21.59 6.35 -12.09
C ALA A 155 -22.54 7.13 -11.17
N ASP A 156 -23.36 8.04 -11.72
CA ASP A 156 -24.34 8.82 -10.95
C ASP A 156 -25.47 7.93 -10.41
N GLN A 157 -25.99 7.00 -11.24
CA GLN A 157 -26.99 6.02 -10.81
C GLN A 157 -26.47 5.10 -9.71
N ILE A 158 -25.23 4.61 -9.84
CA ILE A 158 -24.58 3.78 -8.82
C ILE A 158 -24.43 4.57 -7.52
N LYS A 159 -24.00 5.84 -7.60
CA LYS A 159 -23.85 6.73 -6.46
C LYS A 159 -25.19 6.98 -5.75
N GLU A 160 -26.25 7.26 -6.50
CA GLU A 160 -27.60 7.46 -5.97
C GLU A 160 -28.13 6.18 -5.31
N ASN A 161 -28.04 5.04 -6.01
CA ASN A 161 -28.55 3.77 -5.55
C ASN A 161 -27.74 3.17 -4.39
N ARG A 162 -26.49 3.61 -4.18
CA ARG A 162 -25.70 3.17 -3.01
C ARG A 162 -26.29 3.66 -1.68
N GLY A 163 -27.11 4.70 -1.71
CA GLY A 163 -27.69 5.27 -0.49
C GLY A 163 -26.71 6.12 0.32
N THR A 164 -27.02 6.34 1.59
CA THR A 164 -26.22 7.16 2.51
C THR A 164 -25.85 6.37 3.77
N LEU A 165 -25.11 6.96 4.69
CA LEU A 165 -24.81 6.33 5.99
C LEU A 165 -26.07 6.03 6.82
N THR A 166 -27.14 6.77 6.58
CA THR A 166 -28.41 6.66 7.32
C THR A 166 -29.55 5.99 6.55
N SER A 167 -29.34 5.73 5.25
CA SER A 167 -30.32 5.04 4.41
C SER A 167 -29.66 3.90 3.60
N PRO A 168 -30.31 2.71 3.53
CA PRO A 168 -29.78 1.59 2.77
C PRO A 168 -29.71 1.92 1.26
N GLY A 169 -28.89 1.17 0.57
CA GLY A 169 -28.84 1.22 -0.89
C GLY A 169 -29.95 0.39 -1.53
N LYS A 170 -30.06 0.50 -2.84
CA LYS A 170 -31.00 -0.25 -3.70
C LYS A 170 -30.21 -1.20 -4.60
N ASN A 171 -30.72 -2.41 -4.78
CA ASN A 171 -30.12 -3.35 -5.72
C ASN A 171 -30.14 -2.77 -7.14
N SER A 172 -29.07 -3.02 -7.88
CA SER A 172 -29.04 -2.75 -9.32
C SER A 172 -30.03 -3.66 -10.06
N PRO A 173 -30.72 -3.18 -11.07
CA PRO A 173 -31.58 -4.03 -11.93
C PRO A 173 -30.78 -5.14 -12.65
N TRP A 174 -29.47 -4.98 -12.80
CA TRP A 174 -28.58 -5.97 -13.44
C TRP A 174 -28.08 -7.06 -12.50
N ARG A 175 -28.22 -6.87 -11.19
CA ARG A 175 -27.61 -7.68 -10.12
C ARG A 175 -27.97 -9.16 -10.18
N ASP A 176 -29.17 -9.48 -10.58
CA ASP A 176 -29.73 -10.83 -10.51
C ASP A 176 -29.92 -11.51 -11.88
N HIS A 177 -29.25 -10.97 -12.91
CA HIS A 177 -29.15 -11.65 -14.20
C HIS A 177 -28.34 -12.95 -14.10
N ASP A 178 -28.45 -13.77 -15.13
CA ASP A 178 -27.73 -15.05 -15.23
C ASP A 178 -26.21 -14.85 -15.24
N LYS A 179 -25.48 -15.84 -14.70
CA LYS A 179 -24.02 -15.80 -14.60
C LYS A 179 -23.35 -15.78 -15.97
N ASP A 180 -23.87 -16.51 -16.93
CA ASP A 180 -23.34 -16.56 -18.29
C ASP A 180 -23.52 -15.22 -19.00
N TYR A 181 -24.62 -14.51 -18.74
CA TYR A 181 -24.81 -13.13 -19.19
C TYR A 181 -23.69 -12.21 -18.68
N HIS A 182 -23.38 -12.26 -17.40
CA HIS A 182 -22.31 -11.44 -16.80
C HIS A 182 -20.93 -11.85 -17.29
N LEU A 183 -20.65 -13.14 -17.45
CA LEU A 183 -19.38 -13.63 -17.98
C LEU A 183 -19.16 -13.17 -19.43
N ASN A 184 -20.19 -13.22 -20.26
CA ASN A 184 -20.12 -12.75 -21.64
C ASN A 184 -19.82 -11.27 -21.70
N LEU A 185 -20.54 -10.45 -20.92
CA LEU A 185 -20.28 -9.00 -20.84
C LEU A 185 -18.87 -8.68 -20.34
N PHE A 186 -18.39 -9.39 -19.33
CA PHE A 186 -17.04 -9.17 -18.79
C PHE A 186 -15.94 -9.52 -19.82
N ASN A 187 -16.14 -10.56 -20.60
CA ASN A 187 -15.27 -10.90 -21.72
C ASN A 187 -15.33 -9.79 -22.81
N GLU A 188 -16.52 -9.30 -23.15
CA GLU A 188 -16.66 -8.18 -24.09
C GLU A 188 -15.99 -6.89 -23.59
N MET A 189 -16.08 -6.59 -22.30
CA MET A 189 -15.31 -5.49 -21.67
C MET A 189 -13.82 -5.69 -21.91
N ARG A 190 -13.30 -6.90 -21.72
CA ARG A 190 -11.88 -7.24 -21.92
C ARG A 190 -11.45 -7.12 -23.38
N GLU A 191 -12.34 -7.39 -24.31
CA GLU A 191 -12.12 -7.30 -25.76
C GLU A 191 -12.23 -5.85 -26.28
N GLY A 192 -12.52 -4.87 -25.41
CA GLY A 192 -12.63 -3.46 -25.79
C GLY A 192 -13.89 -3.08 -26.58
N LYS A 193 -14.94 -3.91 -26.51
CA LYS A 193 -16.21 -3.66 -27.23
C LYS A 193 -17.04 -2.55 -26.59
N HIS A 194 -16.68 -2.08 -25.40
CA HIS A 194 -17.46 -1.14 -24.61
C HIS A 194 -16.68 0.14 -24.30
N LYS A 195 -17.38 1.25 -24.18
CA LYS A 195 -16.79 2.56 -23.88
C LYS A 195 -16.50 2.73 -22.39
N ASP A 196 -15.56 3.60 -22.07
CA ASP A 196 -15.29 4.04 -20.70
C ASP A 196 -16.57 4.48 -19.99
N GLY A 197 -16.76 4.02 -18.76
CA GLY A 197 -17.90 4.39 -17.94
C GLY A 197 -19.25 3.76 -18.33
N SER A 198 -19.31 2.92 -19.38
CA SER A 198 -20.56 2.28 -19.81
C SER A 198 -21.02 1.17 -18.85
N MET A 199 -20.08 0.52 -18.19
CA MET A 199 -20.35 -0.54 -17.20
C MET A 199 -19.15 -0.78 -16.29
N VAL A 200 -19.41 -1.43 -15.16
CA VAL A 200 -18.40 -1.85 -14.17
C VAL A 200 -18.72 -3.26 -13.69
N VAL A 201 -17.71 -3.98 -13.19
CA VAL A 201 -17.96 -5.20 -12.43
C VAL A 201 -18.08 -4.84 -10.96
N ARG A 202 -19.11 -5.34 -10.28
CA ARG A 202 -19.36 -5.13 -8.87
C ARG A 202 -19.35 -6.43 -8.10
N ALA A 203 -18.79 -6.43 -6.89
CA ALA A 203 -19.00 -7.52 -5.95
C ALA A 203 -20.48 -7.59 -5.55
N LYS A 204 -21.02 -8.79 -5.36
CA LYS A 204 -22.40 -9.03 -4.95
C LYS A 204 -22.43 -9.38 -3.46
N ILE A 205 -22.65 -8.38 -2.62
CA ILE A 205 -22.58 -8.51 -1.15
C ILE A 205 -23.93 -8.14 -0.52
N ASP A 206 -24.09 -6.90 -0.08
CA ASP A 206 -25.31 -6.45 0.59
C ASP A 206 -25.51 -4.93 0.44
N MET A 207 -26.51 -4.53 -0.34
CA MET A 207 -26.84 -3.12 -0.56
C MET A 207 -27.47 -2.46 0.68
N ALA A 208 -27.87 -3.22 1.70
CA ALA A 208 -28.38 -2.70 2.97
C ALA A 208 -27.31 -2.63 4.06
N SER A 209 -26.07 -3.04 3.78
CA SER A 209 -24.99 -3.01 4.78
C SER A 209 -24.81 -1.65 5.42
N PRO A 210 -24.63 -1.56 6.77
CA PRO A 210 -24.27 -0.31 7.42
C PRO A 210 -22.90 0.22 6.98
N ASN A 211 -21.97 -0.68 6.58
CA ASN A 211 -20.71 -0.31 5.95
C ASN A 211 -20.92 -0.08 4.46
N ILE A 212 -20.79 1.18 4.04
CA ILE A 212 -21.00 1.59 2.65
C ILE A 212 -20.02 0.91 1.67
N ASN A 213 -18.83 0.49 2.16
CA ASN A 213 -17.84 -0.23 1.35
C ASN A 213 -18.23 -1.69 1.04
N LEU A 214 -19.29 -2.22 1.69
CA LEU A 214 -19.86 -3.53 1.40
C LEU A 214 -21.14 -3.46 0.57
N ARG A 215 -21.55 -2.26 0.14
CA ARG A 215 -22.73 -2.07 -0.72
C ARG A 215 -22.36 -2.27 -2.19
N ASP A 216 -22.13 -3.53 -2.55
CA ASP A 216 -21.74 -3.98 -3.89
C ASP A 216 -20.66 -3.06 -4.52
N PRO A 217 -19.44 -3.02 -3.95
CA PRO A 217 -18.38 -2.16 -4.45
C PRO A 217 -17.93 -2.57 -5.86
N ALA A 218 -17.50 -1.59 -6.66
CA ALA A 218 -16.89 -1.85 -7.95
C ALA A 218 -15.53 -2.55 -7.78
N ILE A 219 -15.28 -3.60 -8.58
CA ILE A 219 -14.03 -4.36 -8.58
C ILE A 219 -13.27 -4.23 -9.91
N TYR A 220 -13.94 -3.92 -11.03
CA TYR A 220 -13.34 -3.65 -12.34
C TYR A 220 -14.04 -2.49 -13.04
N ARG A 221 -13.26 -1.73 -13.81
CA ARG A 221 -13.74 -0.62 -14.65
C ARG A 221 -13.16 -0.71 -16.05
N ILE A 222 -13.87 -0.17 -17.03
CA ILE A 222 -13.37 0.05 -18.39
C ILE A 222 -12.55 1.33 -18.40
N LYS A 223 -11.36 1.27 -18.98
CA LYS A 223 -10.47 2.41 -19.19
C LYS A 223 -9.62 2.16 -20.43
N ASN A 224 -10.01 2.78 -21.54
CA ASN A 224 -9.31 2.64 -22.82
C ASN A 224 -8.09 3.58 -22.89
N THR A 225 -7.08 3.29 -22.06
CA THR A 225 -5.86 4.09 -21.92
C THR A 225 -4.65 3.16 -21.87
N GLN A 226 -3.56 3.54 -22.53
CA GLN A 226 -2.31 2.81 -22.52
C GLN A 226 -1.72 2.81 -21.10
N HIS A 227 -1.30 1.64 -20.63
CA HIS A 227 -0.65 1.46 -19.35
C HIS A 227 0.87 1.53 -19.51
N HIS A 228 1.59 2.18 -18.59
CA HIS A 228 3.05 2.37 -18.70
C HIS A 228 3.84 1.04 -18.77
N SER A 229 3.42 -0.01 -18.04
CA SER A 229 4.09 -1.32 -18.04
C SER A 229 3.50 -2.31 -19.05
N THR A 230 2.18 -2.38 -19.19
CA THR A 230 1.50 -3.41 -20.01
C THR A 230 1.08 -2.92 -21.41
N GLY A 231 1.33 -1.64 -21.71
CA GLY A 231 0.97 -1.05 -23.00
C GLY A 231 -0.55 -1.11 -23.27
N ASN A 232 -0.93 -1.59 -24.44
CA ASN A 232 -2.32 -1.73 -24.87
C ASN A 232 -2.91 -3.13 -24.59
N LYS A 233 -2.25 -3.95 -23.75
CA LYS A 233 -2.74 -5.30 -23.44
C LYS A 233 -4.10 -5.26 -22.75
N TRP A 234 -4.38 -4.24 -21.96
CA TRP A 234 -5.58 -4.10 -21.15
C TRP A 234 -6.38 -2.85 -21.51
N CYS A 235 -7.70 -2.95 -21.45
CA CYS A 235 -8.66 -1.84 -21.56
C CYS A 235 -9.68 -1.86 -20.40
N ILE A 236 -9.51 -2.82 -19.48
CA ILE A 236 -10.20 -2.90 -18.19
C ILE A 236 -9.17 -3.02 -17.08
N TYR A 237 -9.43 -2.40 -15.95
CA TYR A 237 -8.49 -2.37 -14.84
C TYR A 237 -9.20 -2.69 -13.52
N PRO A 238 -8.55 -3.45 -12.62
CA PRO A 238 -9.09 -3.70 -11.30
C PRO A 238 -9.15 -2.41 -10.49
N MET A 239 -10.11 -2.32 -9.60
CA MET A 239 -10.13 -1.27 -8.59
C MET A 239 -9.12 -1.62 -7.49
N TYR A 240 -8.46 -0.62 -6.93
CA TYR A 240 -7.47 -0.78 -5.87
C TYR A 240 -7.96 -1.69 -4.73
N THR A 241 -9.19 -1.49 -4.27
CA THR A 241 -9.79 -2.27 -3.18
C THR A 241 -9.96 -3.77 -3.49
N PHE A 242 -9.98 -4.14 -4.76
CA PHE A 242 -9.98 -5.52 -5.22
C PHE A 242 -8.58 -6.06 -5.49
N ALA A 243 -7.70 -5.24 -6.05
CA ALA A 243 -6.31 -5.61 -6.38
C ALA A 243 -5.49 -5.87 -5.11
N HIS A 244 -5.52 -4.96 -4.16
CA HIS A 244 -4.73 -4.96 -2.94
C HIS A 244 -4.78 -6.28 -2.13
N PRO A 245 -5.96 -6.85 -1.76
CA PRO A 245 -5.99 -8.14 -1.07
C PRO A 245 -5.40 -9.29 -1.90
N ILE A 246 -5.61 -9.28 -3.21
CA ILE A 246 -5.09 -10.31 -4.13
C ILE A 246 -3.57 -10.27 -4.18
N GLU A 247 -3.01 -9.09 -4.37
CA GLU A 247 -1.56 -8.86 -4.39
C GLU A 247 -0.91 -9.34 -3.09
N ASP A 248 -1.48 -8.96 -1.95
CA ASP A 248 -1.00 -9.38 -0.64
C ASP A 248 -1.01 -10.92 -0.51
N ALA A 249 -2.05 -11.59 -1.00
CA ALA A 249 -2.15 -13.04 -0.95
C ALA A 249 -1.14 -13.72 -1.89
N LEU A 250 -1.01 -13.24 -3.13
CA LEU A 250 -0.07 -13.79 -4.11
C LEU A 250 1.39 -13.64 -3.66
N GLU A 251 1.71 -12.57 -2.95
CA GLU A 251 3.03 -12.30 -2.38
C GLU A 251 3.25 -12.95 -1.00
N ARG A 252 2.27 -13.68 -0.48
CA ARG A 252 2.31 -14.29 0.88
C ARG A 252 2.57 -13.27 1.99
N ILE A 253 2.09 -12.05 1.83
CA ILE A 253 2.11 -11.05 2.89
C ILE A 253 1.33 -11.59 4.09
N THR A 254 1.88 -11.43 5.28
CA THR A 254 1.23 -11.86 6.52
C THR A 254 0.54 -10.72 7.23
N HIS A 255 1.18 -9.56 7.25
CA HIS A 255 0.71 -8.35 7.90
C HIS A 255 0.67 -7.21 6.87
N SER A 256 -0.53 -6.94 6.39
CA SER A 256 -0.86 -5.85 5.47
C SER A 256 -1.04 -4.57 6.28
N ILE A 257 0.03 -3.79 6.44
CA ILE A 257 0.02 -2.59 7.30
C ILE A 257 -0.34 -1.36 6.47
N CYS A 258 -1.44 -0.70 6.81
CA CYS A 258 -2.03 0.43 6.09
C CYS A 258 -2.30 1.62 7.02
N THR A 259 -2.67 2.76 6.45
CA THR A 259 -3.19 3.90 7.22
C THR A 259 -4.67 3.72 7.59
N LEU A 260 -5.15 4.44 8.62
CA LEU A 260 -6.53 4.33 9.14
C LEU A 260 -7.62 4.59 8.10
N GLU A 261 -7.32 5.28 7.02
CA GLU A 261 -8.28 5.53 5.94
C GLU A 261 -8.79 4.25 5.26
N PHE A 262 -8.09 3.12 5.45
CA PHE A 262 -8.48 1.81 4.92
C PHE A 262 -9.24 0.94 5.94
N GLU A 263 -9.45 1.40 7.19
CA GLU A 263 -10.08 0.59 8.24
C GLU A 263 -11.50 0.15 7.85
N ASP A 264 -12.31 1.05 7.31
CA ASP A 264 -13.68 0.74 6.88
C ASP A 264 -13.71 -0.18 5.64
N GLN A 265 -12.60 -0.31 4.91
CA GLN A 265 -12.46 -1.19 3.74
C GLN A 265 -11.98 -2.60 4.12
N ARG A 266 -11.45 -2.81 5.33
CA ARG A 266 -10.95 -4.13 5.79
C ARG A 266 -12.00 -5.26 5.68
N PRO A 267 -13.30 -5.06 5.99
CA PRO A 267 -14.29 -6.10 5.77
C PRO A 267 -14.41 -6.54 4.31
N PHE A 268 -14.20 -5.63 3.36
CA PHE A 268 -14.18 -5.98 1.94
C PHE A 268 -12.87 -6.69 1.55
N TYR A 269 -11.74 -6.28 2.11
CA TYR A 269 -10.45 -6.96 1.96
C TYR A 269 -10.55 -8.44 2.39
N ASP A 270 -11.07 -8.70 3.59
CA ASP A 270 -11.27 -10.05 4.10
C ASP A 270 -12.28 -10.84 3.23
N TRP A 271 -13.35 -10.20 2.79
CA TRP A 271 -14.36 -10.81 1.93
C TRP A 271 -13.78 -11.30 0.59
N VAL A 272 -12.95 -10.50 -0.08
CA VAL A 272 -12.29 -10.88 -1.34
C VAL A 272 -11.43 -12.13 -1.13
N LEU A 273 -10.61 -12.13 -0.09
CA LEU A 273 -9.71 -13.24 0.21
C LEU A 273 -10.47 -14.54 0.50
N GLU A 274 -11.52 -14.47 1.32
CA GLU A 274 -12.35 -15.62 1.65
C GLU A 274 -13.05 -16.19 0.43
N ARG A 275 -13.66 -15.36 -0.41
CA ARG A 275 -14.32 -15.82 -1.65
C ARG A 275 -13.33 -16.49 -2.63
N LEU A 276 -12.13 -15.92 -2.79
CA LEU A 276 -11.13 -16.52 -3.67
C LEU A 276 -10.54 -17.81 -3.09
N LYS A 277 -10.45 -17.93 -1.77
CA LYS A 277 -10.08 -19.18 -1.10
C LYS A 277 -11.15 -20.26 -1.28
N GLU A 278 -12.42 -19.93 -1.12
CA GLU A 278 -13.53 -20.85 -1.39
C GLU A 278 -13.51 -21.38 -2.84
N ASN A 279 -13.09 -20.53 -3.77
CA ASN A 279 -12.91 -20.91 -5.18
C ASN A 279 -11.56 -21.61 -5.44
N SER A 280 -10.78 -21.97 -4.41
CA SER A 280 -9.48 -22.66 -4.50
C SER A 280 -8.41 -21.93 -5.28
N LEU A 281 -8.50 -20.60 -5.38
CA LEU A 281 -7.48 -19.75 -5.97
C LEU A 281 -6.42 -19.32 -4.94
N LEU A 282 -6.81 -19.16 -3.68
CA LEU A 282 -5.95 -18.82 -2.55
C LEU A 282 -6.04 -19.90 -1.46
N ASP A 283 -5.06 -19.94 -0.56
CA ASP A 283 -4.97 -20.87 0.57
C ASP A 283 -4.47 -20.18 1.85
N ASP A 284 -4.63 -20.86 2.98
CA ASP A 284 -4.12 -20.36 4.26
C ASP A 284 -2.58 -20.39 4.37
N PRO A 285 -1.99 -19.52 5.17
CA PRO A 285 -2.63 -18.42 5.92
C PRO A 285 -2.91 -17.22 5.02
N LEU A 286 -4.15 -16.73 5.03
CA LEU A 286 -4.52 -15.51 4.32
C LEU A 286 -3.88 -14.29 5.00
N PRO A 287 -3.49 -13.25 4.24
CA PRO A 287 -2.99 -12.00 4.79
C PRO A 287 -4.06 -11.32 5.65
N LYS A 288 -3.62 -10.52 6.63
CA LYS A 288 -4.50 -9.73 7.48
C LYS A 288 -4.10 -8.26 7.44
N GLN A 289 -5.09 -7.38 7.32
CA GLN A 289 -4.90 -5.94 7.30
C GLN A 289 -4.91 -5.36 8.71
N TYR A 290 -3.95 -4.45 8.97
CA TYR A 290 -3.80 -3.73 10.23
C TYR A 290 -3.56 -2.25 9.94
N GLU A 291 -4.27 -1.37 10.63
CA GLU A 291 -4.22 0.05 10.35
C GLU A 291 -3.55 0.84 11.48
N PHE A 292 -2.83 1.89 11.09
CA PHE A 292 -2.20 2.84 11.99
C PHE A 292 -2.50 4.28 11.57
N ALA A 293 -2.42 5.22 12.51
CA ALA A 293 -2.63 6.63 12.24
C ALA A 293 -1.51 7.20 11.35
N ARG A 294 -1.91 7.84 10.25
CA ARG A 294 -0.97 8.56 9.37
C ARG A 294 -0.22 9.65 10.13
N LEU A 295 0.87 10.12 9.55
CA LEU A 295 1.59 11.28 10.08
C LEU A 295 0.88 12.57 9.69
N ASN A 296 0.44 13.34 10.68
CA ASN A 296 0.01 14.71 10.51
C ASN A 296 1.02 15.61 11.22
N LEU A 297 1.61 16.55 10.49
CA LEU A 297 2.58 17.51 11.01
C LEU A 297 2.00 18.92 11.01
N THR A 298 2.21 19.68 12.10
CA THR A 298 1.90 21.09 12.12
C THR A 298 2.77 21.84 11.10
N TYR A 299 2.23 22.89 10.51
CA TYR A 299 2.91 23.77 9.55
C TYR A 299 3.41 23.10 8.26
N VAL A 300 2.97 21.85 7.97
CA VAL A 300 3.37 21.10 6.78
C VAL A 300 2.17 20.66 5.99
N VAL A 301 2.19 20.90 4.68
CA VAL A 301 1.19 20.39 3.74
C VAL A 301 1.71 19.13 3.09
N LEU A 302 1.07 17.98 3.38
CA LEU A 302 1.40 16.68 2.79
C LEU A 302 0.44 16.28 1.66
N SER A 303 -0.45 17.19 1.23
CA SER A 303 -1.38 16.95 0.13
C SER A 303 -0.64 16.98 -1.20
N LYS A 304 -0.59 15.85 -1.89
CA LYS A 304 0.03 15.71 -3.21
C LYS A 304 -0.45 16.77 -4.21
N ARG A 305 -1.76 17.03 -4.28
CA ARG A 305 -2.34 18.04 -5.18
C ARG A 305 -1.74 19.44 -4.90
N ARG A 306 -1.58 19.81 -3.63
CA ARG A 306 -1.00 21.09 -3.25
C ARG A 306 0.50 21.17 -3.58
N LEU A 307 1.22 20.06 -3.44
CA LEU A 307 2.64 20.02 -3.80
C LEU A 307 2.83 20.13 -5.32
N ILE A 308 1.97 19.51 -6.12
CA ILE A 308 1.95 19.68 -7.58
C ILE A 308 1.70 21.16 -7.95
N GLU A 309 0.72 21.81 -7.33
CA GLU A 309 0.42 23.24 -7.56
C GLU A 309 1.66 24.13 -7.32
N LEU A 310 2.51 23.81 -6.31
CA LEU A 310 3.73 24.55 -6.03
C LEU A 310 4.80 24.37 -7.12
N VAL A 311 4.97 23.16 -7.63
CA VAL A 311 5.96 22.83 -8.67
C VAL A 311 5.51 23.39 -10.02
N GLU A 312 4.28 23.13 -10.44
CA GLU A 312 3.75 23.59 -11.72
C GLU A 312 3.58 25.11 -11.79
N GLY A 313 3.29 25.75 -10.65
CA GLY A 313 3.19 27.20 -10.51
C GLY A 313 4.55 27.90 -10.41
N ASN A 314 5.68 27.16 -10.46
CA ASN A 314 7.04 27.68 -10.30
C ASN A 314 7.26 28.49 -8.97
N PHE A 315 6.53 28.11 -7.90
CA PHE A 315 6.76 28.67 -6.57
C PHE A 315 7.99 28.08 -5.88
N VAL A 316 8.43 26.92 -6.35
CA VAL A 316 9.62 26.19 -5.92
C VAL A 316 10.40 25.71 -7.14
N ASP A 317 11.69 25.41 -6.98
CA ASP A 317 12.59 25.01 -8.08
C ASP A 317 12.33 23.58 -8.61
N GLY A 318 11.54 22.80 -7.90
CA GLY A 318 11.19 21.43 -8.26
C GLY A 318 10.84 20.58 -7.04
N TRP A 319 10.67 19.29 -7.25
CA TRP A 319 10.31 18.34 -6.20
C TRP A 319 11.38 18.17 -5.11
N ASP A 320 12.64 18.43 -5.45
CA ASP A 320 13.78 18.37 -4.54
C ASP A 320 14.14 19.71 -3.87
N ASP A 321 13.33 20.75 -4.08
CA ASP A 321 13.51 22.01 -3.40
C ASP A 321 13.54 21.80 -1.87
N PRO A 322 14.55 22.35 -1.14
CA PRO A 322 14.66 22.16 0.32
C PRO A 322 13.45 22.66 1.12
N ARG A 323 12.59 23.48 0.53
CA ARG A 323 11.33 23.96 1.12
C ARG A 323 10.20 22.94 1.00
N MET A 324 10.34 21.97 0.08
CA MET A 324 9.33 20.95 -0.16
C MET A 324 9.38 19.85 0.90
N PRO A 325 8.23 19.40 1.42
CA PRO A 325 8.15 18.31 2.40
C PRO A 325 8.24 16.91 1.74
N THR A 326 9.01 16.80 0.68
CA THR A 326 9.34 15.54 0.00
C THR A 326 10.57 14.92 0.65
N ILE A 327 10.76 13.61 0.48
CA ILE A 327 11.98 12.94 0.97
C ILE A 327 13.20 13.46 0.22
N VAL A 328 13.11 13.71 -1.10
CA VAL A 328 14.20 14.29 -1.89
C VAL A 328 14.52 15.73 -1.46
N GLY A 329 13.51 16.54 -1.15
CA GLY A 329 13.70 17.88 -0.61
C GLY A 329 14.31 17.88 0.79
N ALA A 330 13.88 16.99 1.65
CA ALA A 330 14.44 16.79 2.98
C ALA A 330 15.91 16.34 2.90
N LYS A 331 16.25 15.40 2.00
CA LYS A 331 17.63 14.99 1.71
C LYS A 331 18.49 16.18 1.29
N ARG A 332 18.02 17.00 0.35
CA ARG A 332 18.72 18.19 -0.13
C ARG A 332 18.86 19.27 0.97
N ARG A 333 17.90 19.36 1.88
CA ARG A 333 17.95 20.23 3.06
C ARG A 333 19.01 19.78 4.08
N GLY A 334 19.52 18.55 4.00
CA GLY A 334 20.51 17.99 4.90
C GLY A 334 19.94 17.09 5.98
N TYR A 335 18.69 16.66 5.87
CA TYR A 335 18.11 15.65 6.75
C TYR A 335 18.74 14.28 6.48
N THR A 336 18.80 13.43 7.50
CA THR A 336 19.47 12.13 7.43
C THR A 336 18.51 10.98 7.68
N PRO A 337 18.81 9.77 7.16
CA PRO A 337 18.05 8.56 7.46
C PRO A 337 17.92 8.28 8.97
N ASP A 338 19.02 8.43 9.71
CA ASP A 338 19.02 8.22 11.16
C ASP A 338 18.15 9.24 11.90
N GLY A 339 18.09 10.49 11.41
CA GLY A 339 17.17 11.49 11.94
C GLY A 339 15.70 11.12 11.71
N PHE A 340 15.37 10.56 10.55
CA PHE A 340 14.02 10.01 10.30
C PHE A 340 13.72 8.79 11.16
N ARG A 341 14.69 7.90 11.35
CA ARG A 341 14.57 6.76 12.27
C ARG A 341 14.23 7.23 13.68
N LEU A 342 15.04 8.10 14.25
CA LEU A 342 14.83 8.65 15.58
C LEU A 342 13.47 9.35 15.71
N PHE A 343 13.07 10.10 14.67
CA PHE A 343 11.76 10.74 14.63
C PHE A 343 10.62 9.72 14.66
N THR A 344 10.68 8.67 13.82
CA THR A 344 9.62 7.64 13.76
C THR A 344 9.52 6.84 15.05
N GLU A 345 10.64 6.57 15.71
CA GLU A 345 10.68 5.94 17.04
C GLU A 345 10.00 6.83 18.10
N ARG A 346 10.27 8.13 18.10
CA ARG A 346 9.69 9.11 19.05
C ARG A 346 8.19 9.25 18.92
N ILE A 347 7.69 9.34 17.70
CA ILE A 347 6.25 9.51 17.49
C ILE A 347 5.48 8.19 17.69
N GLY A 348 6.17 7.06 17.57
CA GLY A 348 5.60 5.74 17.74
C GLY A 348 4.49 5.39 16.74
N VAL A 349 3.81 4.28 17.02
CA VAL A 349 2.73 3.73 16.19
C VAL A 349 1.48 3.55 17.02
N SER A 350 0.39 4.22 16.64
CA SER A 350 -0.90 4.15 17.32
C SER A 350 -2.04 4.25 16.31
N LYS A 351 -3.26 3.98 16.76
CA LYS A 351 -4.50 4.26 16.01
C LYS A 351 -5.09 5.65 16.33
N ALA A 352 -4.48 6.42 17.22
CA ALA A 352 -4.93 7.77 17.51
C ALA A 352 -4.43 8.73 16.42
N ASP A 353 -5.37 9.36 15.71
CA ASP A 353 -5.06 10.42 14.75
C ASP A 353 -4.69 11.69 15.53
N SER A 354 -3.40 12.01 15.54
CA SER A 354 -2.84 13.12 16.31
C SER A 354 -1.97 14.00 15.43
N TRP A 355 -1.88 15.29 15.79
CA TRP A 355 -0.98 16.24 15.20
C TRP A 355 0.36 16.23 15.95
N ILE A 356 1.44 16.01 15.22
CA ILE A 356 2.80 16.06 15.74
C ILE A 356 3.38 17.44 15.40
N ASP A 357 3.98 18.10 16.37
CA ASP A 357 4.66 19.37 16.12
C ASP A 357 5.88 19.17 15.21
N TYR A 358 6.05 20.04 14.23
CA TYR A 358 7.16 19.94 13.27
C TYR A 358 8.52 20.02 13.94
N SER A 359 8.63 20.73 15.08
CA SER A 359 9.86 20.78 15.88
C SER A 359 10.33 19.40 16.33
N THR A 360 9.43 18.44 16.55
CA THR A 360 9.81 17.06 16.89
C THR A 360 10.67 16.41 15.80
N LEU A 361 10.36 16.66 14.53
CA LEU A 361 11.18 16.21 13.41
C LEU A 361 12.51 16.95 13.38
N GLU A 362 12.50 18.29 13.52
CA GLU A 362 13.72 19.08 13.51
C GLU A 362 14.65 18.74 14.68
N ASP A 363 14.11 18.52 15.87
CA ASP A 363 14.89 18.15 17.05
C ASP A 363 15.52 16.76 16.89
N SER A 364 14.80 15.81 16.28
CA SER A 364 15.37 14.49 15.94
C SER A 364 16.54 14.63 14.96
N MET A 365 16.41 15.50 13.95
CA MET A 365 17.50 15.77 13.02
C MET A 365 18.70 16.46 13.72
N ARG A 366 18.45 17.49 14.56
CA ARG A 366 19.52 18.18 15.31
C ARG A 366 20.28 17.24 16.23
N GLU A 367 19.59 16.34 16.91
CA GLU A 367 20.22 15.38 17.82
C GLU A 367 21.20 14.49 17.07
N VAL A 368 20.78 13.89 15.96
CA VAL A 368 21.65 13.04 15.13
C VAL A 368 22.79 13.85 14.52
N LEU A 369 22.52 15.00 13.95
CA LEU A 369 23.54 15.86 13.32
C LEU A 369 24.55 16.40 14.32
N ASN A 370 24.16 16.67 15.56
CA ASN A 370 25.08 17.11 16.61
C ASN A 370 26.16 16.07 16.94
N ILE A 371 25.88 14.79 16.70
CA ILE A 371 26.83 13.70 16.95
C ILE A 371 27.65 13.41 15.68
N SER A 372 27.01 13.39 14.52
CA SER A 372 27.58 12.84 13.29
C SER A 372 28.24 13.87 12.36
N CYS A 373 27.88 15.16 12.48
CA CYS A 373 28.35 16.17 11.55
C CYS A 373 29.53 17.01 12.08
N ASP A 374 30.42 17.34 11.16
CA ASP A 374 31.48 18.32 11.41
C ASP A 374 30.90 19.71 11.67
N ARG A 375 31.49 20.42 12.62
CA ARG A 375 31.15 21.80 12.87
C ARG A 375 32.02 22.72 12.06
N ARG A 376 31.41 23.69 11.40
CA ARG A 376 32.09 24.70 10.61
C ARG A 376 31.63 26.07 11.06
N VAL A 377 32.55 27.03 11.04
CA VAL A 377 32.26 28.45 11.30
C VAL A 377 32.45 29.21 10.00
N ALA A 378 31.44 29.99 9.64
CA ALA A 378 31.48 30.87 8.48
C ALA A 378 31.37 32.32 8.98
N VAL A 379 32.25 33.18 8.48
CA VAL A 379 32.19 34.64 8.71
C VAL A 379 31.69 35.27 7.42
N LEU A 380 30.50 35.85 7.47
CA LEU A 380 29.93 36.61 6.35
C LEU A 380 30.55 38.00 6.32
N ASP A 381 30.89 38.50 5.13
CA ASP A 381 31.54 39.82 4.91
C ASP A 381 32.78 40.03 5.78
N PRO A 382 33.80 39.15 5.69
CA PRO A 382 34.98 39.26 6.52
C PRO A 382 35.82 40.51 6.18
N ILE A 383 36.29 41.21 7.20
CA ILE A 383 37.27 42.26 7.01
C ILE A 383 38.64 41.60 6.77
N LYS A 384 39.27 41.95 5.66
CA LYS A 384 40.62 41.48 5.36
C LYS A 384 41.61 42.29 6.21
N LEU A 385 42.33 41.58 7.07
CA LEU A 385 43.43 42.17 7.87
C LEU A 385 44.71 42.23 7.05
#